data_8eb6584a32b98511edbfa4abebd2edbb
#
_entry.id   8eb6584a32b98511edbfa4abebd2edbb
#
_cell.length_a   1.000
_cell.length_b   1.000
_cell.length_c   1.000
_cell.angle_alpha   90.00
_cell.angle_beta   90.00
_cell.angle_gamma   90.00
#
_symmetry.space_group_name_H-M   'P 1'
#
loop_
_entity.id
_entity.type
_entity.pdbx_description
1 polymer ?
#
loop_
_entity_poly.entity_id
_entity_poly.type
_entity_poly.pdbx_seq_one_letter_code
_entity_poly.pdbx_strand_id
1 'polypeptide(L)'
;ATDGSISSYEKHFDDSVTFDSVDGIMTMEQAMDAWLNTYTVTLGYIMVPTEVESTHPKYQALKDYGIPYLYEVVLGYGLEREDYLQGIDAKTGEAVKPERGNSDEAITYDDISGHWAQEKIEVLAKYGVGYTGGAFCPSEKLTQVDLIALLVSTQGYRYAVSDEESVDELYKIAYDLGILNREERDDNAVLSRAETVCLILDSVGYGSIARLEGIFKTKFADDADIPKEYYGYVALAQGLGMVSGTNGGAFAPNADATRAQAAVMLYNLMAC
;
A
#
# COMPACT_ATOMS: atom_id res chain seq x y z
N ALA A 1 -12.06 -9.38 -34.85
CA ALA A 1 -12.73 -9.81 -36.07
C ALA A 1 -12.43 -11.27 -36.31
N THR A 2 -13.41 -12.08 -36.68
CA THR A 2 -13.29 -13.54 -36.89
C THR A 2 -12.58 -13.90 -38.22
N ASP A 3 -12.31 -12.91 -39.03
CA ASP A 3 -11.65 -13.05 -40.35
C ASP A 3 -10.16 -12.65 -40.32
N GLY A 4 -9.61 -12.34 -39.13
CA GLY A 4 -8.22 -11.89 -38.97
C GLY A 4 -7.98 -10.43 -39.36
N SER A 5 -9.03 -9.66 -39.65
CA SER A 5 -8.91 -8.22 -39.90
C SER A 5 -8.68 -7.46 -38.58
N ILE A 6 -7.84 -6.43 -38.63
CA ILE A 6 -7.62 -5.52 -37.51
C ILE A 6 -8.78 -4.53 -37.48
N SER A 7 -9.64 -4.57 -36.45
CA SER A 7 -10.79 -3.68 -36.33
C SER A 7 -10.46 -2.33 -35.70
N SER A 8 -9.39 -2.26 -34.91
CA SER A 8 -8.83 -1.00 -34.40
C SER A 8 -7.33 -1.18 -34.11
N TYR A 9 -6.57 -0.13 -34.36
CA TYR A 9 -5.17 -0.04 -33.99
C TYR A 9 -4.95 1.32 -33.35
N GLU A 10 -4.55 1.33 -32.09
CA GLU A 10 -4.21 2.55 -31.37
C GLU A 10 -2.71 2.52 -31.09
N LYS A 11 -1.99 3.54 -31.52
CA LYS A 11 -0.56 3.69 -31.30
C LYS A 11 -0.33 4.99 -30.54
N HIS A 12 0.00 4.86 -29.26
CA HIS A 12 0.56 5.97 -28.50
C HIS A 12 2.07 6.01 -28.75
N PHE A 13 2.52 7.00 -29.50
CA PHE A 13 3.93 7.22 -29.80
C PHE A 13 4.30 8.63 -29.34
N ASP A 14 5.26 8.70 -28.43
CA ASP A 14 5.90 9.96 -28.08
C ASP A 14 7.09 10.14 -29.01
N ASP A 15 7.05 11.18 -29.85
CA ASP A 15 8.10 11.48 -30.80
C ASP A 15 9.43 11.89 -30.15
N SER A 16 9.43 12.13 -28.81
CA SER A 16 10.63 12.38 -28.01
C SER A 16 11.39 11.11 -27.65
N VAL A 17 10.77 9.93 -27.78
CA VAL A 17 11.39 8.63 -27.44
C VAL A 17 12.44 8.27 -28.49
N THR A 18 13.69 8.17 -28.06
CA THR A 18 14.79 7.65 -28.87
C THR A 18 15.05 6.19 -28.53
N PHE A 19 15.25 5.38 -29.60
CA PHE A 19 15.59 3.97 -29.41
C PHE A 19 17.09 3.79 -29.60
N ASP A 20 17.69 3.02 -28.69
CA ASP A 20 19.08 2.65 -28.80
C ASP A 20 19.34 1.70 -29.96
N SER A 21 20.56 1.82 -30.59
CA SER A 21 20.98 0.88 -31.59
C SER A 21 21.12 -0.53 -31.01
N VAL A 22 20.74 -1.51 -31.82
CA VAL A 22 20.95 -2.93 -31.49
C VAL A 22 22.40 -3.40 -31.71
N ASP A 23 23.30 -2.50 -32.11
CA ASP A 23 24.71 -2.81 -32.33
C ASP A 23 25.43 -2.99 -30.98
N GLY A 24 26.21 -4.04 -30.87
CA GLY A 24 27.02 -4.31 -29.67
C GLY A 24 26.24 -4.84 -28.47
N ILE A 25 25.03 -5.32 -28.67
CA ILE A 25 24.27 -5.98 -27.61
C ILE A 25 24.87 -7.36 -27.27
N MET A 26 24.74 -7.76 -26.02
CA MET A 26 25.13 -9.10 -25.57
C MET A 26 24.22 -10.19 -26.15
N THR A 27 24.71 -11.43 -26.12
CA THR A 27 23.87 -12.59 -26.48
C THR A 27 22.82 -12.86 -25.42
N MET A 28 21.74 -13.59 -25.80
CA MET A 28 20.71 -14.02 -24.86
C MET A 28 21.30 -14.83 -23.68
N GLU A 29 22.31 -15.67 -23.95
CA GLU A 29 22.97 -16.47 -22.90
C GLU A 29 23.69 -15.57 -21.89
N GLN A 30 24.43 -14.56 -22.36
CA GLN A 30 25.09 -13.56 -21.53
C GLN A 30 24.08 -12.75 -20.70
N ALA A 31 22.94 -12.38 -21.29
CA ALA A 31 21.88 -11.66 -20.61
C ALA A 31 21.22 -12.54 -19.53
N MET A 32 21.01 -13.83 -19.80
CA MET A 32 20.51 -14.78 -18.81
C MET A 32 21.46 -14.97 -17.64
N ASP A 33 22.76 -15.09 -17.90
CA ASP A 33 23.77 -15.19 -16.85
C ASP A 33 23.82 -13.91 -16.00
N ALA A 34 23.76 -12.73 -16.63
CA ALA A 34 23.67 -11.45 -15.92
C ALA A 34 22.41 -11.37 -15.04
N TRP A 35 21.27 -11.82 -15.58
CA TRP A 35 20.01 -11.87 -14.83
C TRP A 35 20.11 -12.77 -13.60
N LEU A 36 20.62 -13.99 -13.75
CA LEU A 36 20.77 -14.94 -12.66
C LEU A 36 21.74 -14.45 -11.58
N ASN A 37 22.81 -13.77 -11.98
CA ASN A 37 23.80 -13.22 -11.05
C ASN A 37 23.27 -12.02 -10.24
N THR A 38 22.12 -11.45 -10.62
CA THR A 38 21.49 -10.34 -9.90
C THR A 38 20.67 -10.81 -8.69
N TYR A 39 20.40 -12.12 -8.59
CA TYR A 39 19.59 -12.67 -7.52
C TYR A 39 20.42 -13.52 -6.56
N THR A 40 20.14 -13.39 -5.27
CA THR A 40 20.60 -14.35 -4.27
C THR A 40 19.66 -15.55 -4.26
N VAL A 41 20.23 -16.74 -4.43
CA VAL A 41 19.47 -17.98 -4.36
C VAL A 41 19.60 -18.56 -2.96
N THR A 42 18.48 -18.71 -2.25
CA THR A 42 18.45 -19.25 -0.89
C THR A 42 17.68 -20.56 -0.83
N LEU A 43 18.15 -21.49 -0.01
CA LEU A 43 17.43 -22.73 0.31
C LEU A 43 16.42 -22.44 1.41
N GLY A 44 15.15 -22.69 1.16
CA GLY A 44 14.09 -22.43 2.12
C GLY A 44 12.83 -23.21 1.84
N TYR A 45 11.83 -23.01 2.68
CA TYR A 45 10.50 -23.57 2.45
C TYR A 45 9.68 -22.64 1.58
N ILE A 46 9.18 -23.15 0.47
CA ILE A 46 8.38 -22.44 -0.53
C ILE A 46 6.94 -22.92 -0.43
N MET A 47 6.01 -21.98 -0.33
CA MET A 47 4.58 -22.31 -0.41
C MET A 47 4.15 -22.31 -1.88
N VAL A 48 3.78 -23.50 -2.37
CA VAL A 48 3.32 -23.68 -3.74
C VAL A 48 1.79 -23.76 -3.74
N PRO A 49 1.09 -22.83 -4.42
CA PRO A 49 -0.36 -22.90 -4.53
C PRO A 49 -0.76 -24.11 -5.40
N THR A 50 -1.62 -24.96 -4.87
CA THR A 50 -2.17 -26.10 -5.56
C THR A 50 -3.68 -25.92 -5.70
N GLU A 51 -4.20 -25.99 -6.92
CA GLU A 51 -5.63 -25.86 -7.15
C GLU A 51 -6.40 -26.99 -6.44
N VAL A 52 -7.51 -26.62 -5.80
CA VAL A 52 -8.33 -27.61 -5.09
C VAL A 52 -9.11 -28.44 -6.10
N GLU A 53 -8.70 -29.69 -6.27
CA GLU A 53 -9.40 -30.63 -7.16
C GLU A 53 -10.79 -30.98 -6.63
N SER A 54 -11.72 -31.24 -7.55
CA SER A 54 -13.10 -31.66 -7.22
C SER A 54 -13.17 -32.95 -6.41
N THR A 55 -12.11 -33.74 -6.41
CA THR A 55 -11.94 -34.97 -5.63
C THR A 55 -11.56 -34.73 -4.18
N HIS A 56 -11.18 -33.50 -3.82
CA HIS A 56 -10.77 -33.16 -2.45
C HIS A 56 -11.94 -33.30 -1.46
N PRO A 57 -11.78 -33.97 -0.31
CA PRO A 57 -12.89 -34.24 0.62
C PRO A 57 -13.64 -33.00 1.12
N LYS A 58 -12.98 -31.84 1.14
CA LYS A 58 -13.58 -30.57 1.54
C LYS A 58 -13.83 -29.61 0.36
N TYR A 59 -13.80 -30.11 -0.86
CA TYR A 59 -13.89 -29.28 -2.08
C TYR A 59 -15.06 -28.30 -2.04
N GLN A 60 -16.27 -28.79 -1.73
CA GLN A 60 -17.45 -27.96 -1.72
C GLN A 60 -17.36 -26.84 -0.67
N ALA A 61 -16.92 -27.17 0.53
CA ALA A 61 -16.74 -26.18 1.60
C ALA A 61 -15.68 -25.13 1.23
N LEU A 62 -14.56 -25.55 0.68
CA LEU A 62 -13.50 -24.63 0.26
C LEU A 62 -13.98 -23.70 -0.87
N LYS A 63 -14.73 -24.24 -1.81
CA LYS A 63 -15.34 -23.49 -2.90
C LYS A 63 -16.37 -22.47 -2.37
N ASP A 64 -17.23 -22.89 -1.43
CA ASP A 64 -18.25 -22.02 -0.85
C ASP A 64 -17.64 -20.86 -0.05
N TYR A 65 -16.44 -21.06 0.53
CA TYR A 65 -15.65 -20.02 1.19
C TYR A 65 -14.73 -19.23 0.23
N GLY A 66 -14.77 -19.51 -1.07
CA GLY A 66 -13.95 -18.80 -2.06
C GLY A 66 -12.45 -19.11 -1.95
N ILE A 67 -12.08 -20.30 -1.46
CA ILE A 67 -10.69 -20.75 -1.33
C ILE A 67 -10.37 -21.68 -2.51
N PRO A 68 -9.84 -21.15 -3.63
CA PRO A 68 -9.58 -21.94 -4.83
C PRO A 68 -8.27 -22.73 -4.76
N TYR A 69 -7.37 -22.37 -3.84
CA TYR A 69 -6.04 -22.97 -3.71
C TYR A 69 -5.74 -23.42 -2.29
N LEU A 70 -5.08 -24.54 -2.16
CA LEU A 70 -4.36 -24.97 -0.96
C LEU A 70 -2.86 -24.74 -1.19
N TYR A 71 -2.10 -24.62 -0.12
CA TYR A 71 -0.66 -24.45 -0.20
C TYR A 71 0.05 -25.69 0.26
N GLU A 72 0.94 -26.21 -0.60
CA GLU A 72 1.90 -27.22 -0.23
C GLU A 72 3.23 -26.56 0.12
N VAL A 73 3.85 -27.02 1.21
CA VAL A 73 5.14 -26.52 1.65
C VAL A 73 6.23 -27.46 1.14
N VAL A 74 7.05 -26.98 0.22
CA VAL A 74 8.16 -27.74 -0.33
C VAL A 74 9.49 -27.11 0.04
N LEU A 75 10.51 -27.95 0.31
CA LEU A 75 11.87 -27.48 0.46
C LEU A 75 12.45 -27.24 -0.94
N GLY A 76 12.84 -26.02 -1.22
CA GLY A 76 13.36 -25.64 -2.54
C GLY A 76 14.30 -24.45 -2.49
N TYR A 77 14.93 -24.20 -3.62
CA TYR A 77 15.72 -22.99 -3.81
C TYR A 77 14.82 -21.88 -4.33
N GLY A 78 14.73 -20.78 -3.57
CA GLY A 78 14.01 -19.57 -3.94
C GLY A 78 14.96 -18.44 -4.30
N LEU A 79 14.46 -17.52 -5.12
CA LEU A 79 15.15 -16.27 -5.39
C LEU A 79 14.77 -15.27 -4.30
N GLU A 80 15.75 -14.71 -3.61
CA GLU A 80 15.55 -13.59 -2.72
C GLU A 80 15.33 -12.35 -3.59
N ARG A 81 14.09 -11.85 -3.59
CA ARG A 81 13.73 -10.65 -4.34
C ARG A 81 13.92 -9.44 -3.43
N GLU A 82 15.04 -8.80 -3.55
CA GLU A 82 15.23 -7.49 -2.91
C GLU A 82 14.61 -6.35 -3.74
N ASP A 83 14.52 -6.51 -5.07
CA ASP A 83 14.05 -5.47 -5.98
C ASP A 83 13.25 -6.02 -7.17
N TYR A 84 12.34 -5.21 -7.68
CA TYR A 84 11.62 -5.50 -8.91
C TYR A 84 12.52 -5.17 -10.11
N LEU A 85 13.08 -6.20 -10.76
CA LEU A 85 13.85 -6.03 -12.00
C LEU A 85 12.92 -5.98 -13.21
N GLN A 86 13.07 -4.94 -14.03
CA GLN A 86 12.39 -4.86 -15.32
C GLN A 86 13.15 -5.64 -16.41
N GLY A 87 14.45 -5.73 -16.29
CA GLY A 87 15.29 -6.39 -17.29
C GLY A 87 16.76 -6.26 -17.00
N ILE A 88 17.57 -6.64 -17.98
CA ILE A 88 19.01 -6.41 -18.02
C ILE A 88 19.28 -5.49 -19.23
N ASP A 89 20.06 -4.45 -19.03
CA ASP A 89 20.53 -3.62 -20.12
C ASP A 89 21.37 -4.46 -21.09
N ALA A 90 20.94 -4.48 -22.35
CA ALA A 90 21.53 -5.37 -23.34
C ALA A 90 22.96 -5.00 -23.75
N LYS A 91 23.46 -3.83 -23.40
CA LYS A 91 24.82 -3.35 -23.71
C LYS A 91 25.73 -3.47 -22.51
N THR A 92 25.26 -3.12 -21.33
CA THR A 92 26.08 -3.04 -20.11
C THR A 92 26.02 -4.31 -19.27
N GLY A 93 24.92 -5.06 -19.33
CA GLY A 93 24.65 -6.20 -18.45
C GLY A 93 24.15 -5.79 -17.06
N GLU A 94 23.91 -4.51 -16.85
CA GLU A 94 23.42 -4.01 -15.57
C GLU A 94 21.91 -4.24 -15.44
N ALA A 95 21.47 -4.42 -14.20
CA ALA A 95 20.07 -4.58 -13.88
C ALA A 95 19.28 -3.29 -14.17
N VAL A 96 18.31 -3.36 -15.05
CA VAL A 96 17.37 -2.27 -15.28
C VAL A 96 16.29 -2.34 -14.21
N LYS A 97 16.39 -1.45 -13.24
CA LYS A 97 15.36 -1.26 -12.22
C LYS A 97 14.34 -0.25 -12.76
N PRO A 98 13.03 -0.42 -12.46
CA PRO A 98 12.09 0.65 -12.76
C PRO A 98 12.57 1.91 -12.05
N GLU A 99 12.63 3.02 -12.74
CA GLU A 99 12.58 4.33 -12.11
C GLU A 99 11.17 4.45 -11.49
N ARG A 100 10.94 3.69 -10.43
CA ARG A 100 9.95 4.13 -9.47
C ARG A 100 10.53 5.45 -8.99
N GLY A 101 9.76 6.52 -9.00
CA GLY A 101 10.21 7.84 -8.52
C GLY A 101 10.66 7.84 -7.05
N ASN A 102 11.46 6.88 -6.70
CA ASN A 102 11.95 6.53 -5.40
C ASN A 102 13.45 6.53 -5.49
N SER A 103 14.02 7.63 -5.07
CA SER A 103 15.37 7.56 -4.55
C SER A 103 15.45 6.42 -3.52
N ASP A 104 16.48 5.58 -3.58
CA ASP A 104 16.86 4.69 -2.46
C ASP A 104 17.23 5.50 -1.21
N GLU A 105 17.01 6.81 -1.22
CA GLU A 105 17.19 7.69 -0.09
C GLU A 105 16.19 7.35 0.99
N ALA A 106 16.72 7.01 2.16
CA ALA A 106 15.90 6.78 3.34
C ALA A 106 15.02 8.03 3.60
N ILE A 107 13.74 7.83 3.84
CA ILE A 107 12.86 8.92 4.26
C ILE A 107 13.34 9.38 5.63
N THR A 108 13.71 10.64 5.74
CA THR A 108 14.12 11.28 6.98
C THR A 108 13.38 12.58 7.17
N TYR A 109 13.10 12.93 8.43
CA TYR A 109 12.39 14.13 8.79
C TYR A 109 13.17 14.92 9.83
N ASP A 110 13.28 16.23 9.64
CA ASP A 110 14.00 17.14 10.53
C ASP A 110 13.10 17.82 11.59
N ASP A 111 11.78 17.70 11.42
CA ASP A 111 10.75 18.40 12.21
C ASP A 111 10.02 17.51 13.25
N ILE A 112 10.42 16.24 13.40
CA ILE A 112 9.79 15.31 14.33
C ILE A 112 10.52 15.13 15.66
N SER A 113 11.68 15.79 15.82
CA SER A 113 12.52 15.62 17.00
C SER A 113 11.80 16.05 18.28
N GLY A 114 11.72 15.14 19.26
CA GLY A 114 11.01 15.35 20.52
C GLY A 114 9.49 15.28 20.43
N HIS A 115 8.92 15.02 19.25
CA HIS A 115 7.48 14.82 19.10
C HIS A 115 7.06 13.45 19.66
N TRP A 116 5.89 13.36 20.30
CA TRP A 116 5.40 12.11 20.91
C TRP A 116 5.27 10.93 19.94
N ALA A 117 5.10 11.19 18.64
CA ALA A 117 4.98 10.18 17.60
C ALA A 117 6.32 9.88 16.89
N GLN A 118 7.43 10.54 17.27
CA GLN A 118 8.72 10.45 16.57
C GLN A 118 9.13 9.02 16.27
N GLU A 119 9.21 8.18 17.30
CA GLU A 119 9.67 6.79 17.17
C GLU A 119 8.87 5.99 16.11
N LYS A 120 7.54 6.17 16.10
CA LYS A 120 6.67 5.44 15.16
C LYS A 120 6.77 5.98 13.74
N ILE A 121 6.91 7.29 13.58
CA ILE A 121 7.13 7.94 12.28
C ILE A 121 8.48 7.48 11.69
N GLU A 122 9.54 7.45 12.50
CA GLU A 122 10.86 6.96 12.07
C GLU A 122 10.83 5.48 11.64
N VAL A 123 10.08 4.64 12.37
CA VAL A 123 9.91 3.24 11.98
C VAL A 123 9.16 3.11 10.65
N LEU A 124 8.06 3.82 10.47
CA LEU A 124 7.33 3.83 9.20
C LEU A 124 8.23 4.31 8.05
N ALA A 125 8.96 5.41 8.26
CA ALA A 125 9.90 5.98 7.28
C ALA A 125 10.98 4.99 6.87
N LYS A 126 11.53 4.22 7.83
CA LYS A 126 12.49 3.14 7.58
C LYS A 126 11.96 2.07 6.63
N TYR A 127 10.66 1.80 6.67
CA TYR A 127 9.98 0.87 5.77
C TYR A 127 9.41 1.55 4.51
N GLY A 128 9.77 2.81 4.27
CA GLY A 128 9.35 3.55 3.09
C GLY A 128 7.94 4.12 3.19
N VAL A 129 7.31 4.07 4.36
CA VAL A 129 5.96 4.60 4.59
C VAL A 129 6.06 6.02 5.13
N GLY A 130 5.60 6.99 4.35
CA GLY A 130 5.67 8.39 4.75
C GLY A 130 5.60 9.36 3.58
N TYR A 131 5.87 10.62 3.87
CA TYR A 131 5.95 11.69 2.88
C TYR A 131 7.39 11.88 2.41
N THR A 132 7.58 12.33 1.18
CA THR A 132 8.89 12.77 0.68
C THR A 132 9.06 14.27 0.94
N GLY A 133 10.31 14.75 0.99
CA GLY A 133 10.58 16.20 1.09
C GLY A 133 11.13 16.71 2.43
N GLY A 134 11.51 15.82 3.36
CA GLY A 134 12.28 16.16 4.56
C GLY A 134 11.49 16.71 5.74
N ALA A 135 10.22 17.09 5.58
CA ALA A 135 9.33 17.54 6.65
C ALA A 135 8.09 16.63 6.73
N PHE A 136 7.76 16.19 7.95
CA PHE A 136 6.53 15.41 8.22
C PHE A 136 5.34 16.28 8.57
N CYS A 137 5.60 17.42 9.21
CA CYS A 137 4.61 18.35 9.76
C CYS A 137 3.63 17.66 10.72
N PRO A 138 4.10 17.00 11.79
CA PRO A 138 3.32 16.06 12.59
C PRO A 138 2.10 16.67 13.29
N SER A 139 2.12 17.95 13.58
CA SER A 139 1.04 18.68 14.25
C SER A 139 0.02 19.29 13.29
N GLU A 140 0.26 19.26 12.00
CA GLU A 140 -0.70 19.76 11.01
C GLU A 140 -1.94 18.88 10.93
N LYS A 141 -3.06 19.51 10.58
CA LYS A 141 -4.30 18.80 10.31
C LYS A 141 -4.11 17.88 9.13
N LEU A 142 -4.63 16.68 9.25
CA LEU A 142 -4.59 15.69 8.20
C LEU A 142 -5.59 16.01 7.11
N THR A 143 -5.14 16.20 5.88
CA THR A 143 -6.01 16.28 4.72
C THR A 143 -6.24 14.89 4.10
N GLN A 144 -7.25 14.79 3.22
CA GLN A 144 -7.50 13.53 2.51
C GLN A 144 -6.27 13.14 1.67
N VAL A 145 -5.67 14.08 0.94
CA VAL A 145 -4.47 13.81 0.15
C VAL A 145 -3.30 13.31 1.00
N ASP A 146 -3.12 13.85 2.19
CA ASP A 146 -2.08 13.40 3.13
C ASP A 146 -2.28 11.92 3.52
N LEU A 147 -3.52 11.56 3.86
CA LEU A 147 -3.82 10.19 4.24
C LEU A 147 -3.65 9.23 3.05
N ILE A 148 -4.13 9.61 1.87
CA ILE A 148 -3.96 8.80 0.65
C ILE A 148 -2.49 8.59 0.34
N ALA A 149 -1.64 9.63 0.47
CA ALA A 149 -0.20 9.51 0.28
C ALA A 149 0.43 8.49 1.25
N LEU A 150 0.03 8.51 2.53
CA LEU A 150 0.48 7.52 3.52
C LEU A 150 0.01 6.11 3.15
N LEU A 151 -1.25 5.93 2.77
CA LEU A 151 -1.81 4.61 2.43
C LEU A 151 -1.17 4.04 1.16
N VAL A 152 -0.98 4.85 0.14
CA VAL A 152 -0.33 4.43 -1.12
C VAL A 152 1.14 4.09 -0.88
N SER A 153 1.82 4.79 0.05
CA SER A 153 3.21 4.48 0.40
C SER A 153 3.38 3.11 1.08
N THR A 154 2.35 2.57 1.73
CA THR A 154 2.38 1.19 2.26
C THR A 154 2.50 0.12 1.17
N GLN A 155 2.16 0.47 -0.06
CA GLN A 155 2.25 -0.40 -1.24
C GLN A 155 3.57 -0.20 -2.01
N GLY A 156 4.52 0.54 -1.43
CA GLY A 156 5.84 0.79 -2.00
C GLY A 156 5.90 1.95 -2.99
N TYR A 157 4.83 2.74 -3.11
CA TYR A 157 4.86 3.97 -3.91
C TYR A 157 5.29 5.14 -3.04
N ARG A 158 6.12 6.03 -3.59
CA ARG A 158 6.56 7.25 -2.89
C ARG A 158 6.12 8.46 -3.71
N TYR A 159 5.40 9.37 -3.08
CA TYR A 159 4.93 10.59 -3.70
C TYR A 159 5.37 11.81 -2.91
N ALA A 160 5.91 12.79 -3.65
CA ALA A 160 5.97 14.16 -3.18
C ALA A 160 4.64 14.82 -3.58
N VAL A 161 3.85 15.22 -2.60
CA VAL A 161 2.63 16.01 -2.86
C VAL A 161 3.06 17.45 -3.09
N SER A 162 3.65 17.74 -4.24
CA SER A 162 4.27 19.04 -4.55
C SER A 162 3.55 19.86 -5.61
N ASP A 163 2.74 19.21 -6.45
CA ASP A 163 2.00 19.84 -7.55
C ASP A 163 0.72 19.07 -7.89
N GLU A 164 -0.15 19.71 -8.66
CA GLU A 164 -1.46 19.16 -9.01
C GLU A 164 -1.37 17.86 -9.84
N GLU A 165 -0.36 17.73 -10.71
CA GLU A 165 -0.18 16.54 -11.54
C GLU A 165 0.22 15.33 -10.69
N SER A 166 1.10 15.50 -9.72
CA SER A 166 1.49 14.44 -8.79
C SER A 166 0.32 14.02 -7.88
N VAL A 167 -0.57 14.94 -7.51
CA VAL A 167 -1.80 14.62 -6.75
C VAL A 167 -2.76 13.79 -7.59
N ASP A 168 -2.97 14.13 -8.87
CA ASP A 168 -3.85 13.37 -9.76
C ASP A 168 -3.34 11.94 -9.97
N GLU A 169 -2.02 11.77 -10.11
CA GLU A 169 -1.42 10.45 -10.24
C GLU A 169 -1.55 9.64 -8.93
N LEU A 170 -1.36 10.27 -7.78
CA LEU A 170 -1.57 9.65 -6.48
C LEU A 170 -3.00 9.10 -6.33
N TYR A 171 -4.01 9.91 -6.67
CA TYR A 171 -5.40 9.46 -6.61
C TYR A 171 -5.72 8.37 -7.63
N LYS A 172 -5.12 8.41 -8.81
CA LYS A 172 -5.27 7.34 -9.80
C LYS A 172 -4.81 6.00 -9.21
N ILE A 173 -3.66 5.98 -8.53
CA ILE A 173 -3.18 4.77 -7.85
C ILE A 173 -4.12 4.36 -6.72
N ALA A 174 -4.61 5.31 -5.92
CA ALA A 174 -5.55 5.02 -4.85
C ALA A 174 -6.85 4.37 -5.38
N TYR A 175 -7.34 4.80 -6.55
CA TYR A 175 -8.50 4.18 -7.20
C TYR A 175 -8.19 2.77 -7.71
N ASP A 176 -7.03 2.57 -8.33
CA ASP A 176 -6.60 1.27 -8.85
C ASP A 176 -6.38 0.25 -7.72
N LEU A 177 -5.96 0.72 -6.54
CA LEU A 177 -5.82 -0.07 -5.31
C LEU A 177 -7.15 -0.26 -4.56
N GLY A 178 -8.22 0.41 -4.97
CA GLY A 178 -9.52 0.34 -4.29
C GLY A 178 -9.57 1.02 -2.91
N ILE A 179 -8.65 1.94 -2.65
CA ILE A 179 -8.60 2.70 -1.37
C ILE A 179 -9.75 3.70 -1.29
N LEU A 180 -10.13 4.28 -2.42
CA LEU A 180 -11.11 5.36 -2.52
C LEU A 180 -11.86 5.26 -3.85
N ASN A 181 -13.12 5.69 -3.91
CA ASN A 181 -13.84 5.87 -5.16
C ASN A 181 -13.66 7.30 -5.70
N ARG A 182 -13.84 7.47 -7.01
CA ARG A 182 -13.64 8.79 -7.67
C ARG A 182 -14.56 9.89 -7.14
N GLU A 183 -15.76 9.52 -6.75
CA GLU A 183 -16.78 10.43 -6.21
C GLU A 183 -16.47 10.91 -4.78
N GLU A 184 -15.56 10.24 -4.10
CA GLU A 184 -15.19 10.52 -2.70
C GLU A 184 -13.94 11.42 -2.60
N ARG A 185 -13.35 11.81 -3.73
CA ARG A 185 -12.17 12.66 -3.75
C ARG A 185 -12.48 14.09 -3.31
N ASP A 186 -11.77 14.55 -2.28
CA ASP A 186 -11.68 15.95 -1.86
C ASP A 186 -10.29 16.22 -1.27
N ASP A 187 -9.37 16.68 -2.11
CA ASP A 187 -7.94 16.80 -1.81
C ASP A 187 -7.66 17.56 -0.51
N ASN A 188 -8.44 18.61 -0.26
CA ASN A 188 -8.24 19.54 0.85
C ASN A 188 -9.18 19.26 2.04
N ALA A 189 -10.03 18.25 1.98
CA ALA A 189 -10.89 17.88 3.10
C ALA A 189 -10.03 17.54 4.32
N VAL A 190 -10.21 18.27 5.42
CA VAL A 190 -9.61 17.92 6.71
C VAL A 190 -10.39 16.76 7.29
N LEU A 191 -9.70 15.66 7.54
CA LEU A 191 -10.31 14.45 8.03
C LEU A 191 -10.48 14.47 9.55
N SER A 192 -11.66 14.07 10.00
CA SER A 192 -11.88 13.75 11.41
C SER A 192 -11.17 12.44 11.79
N ARG A 193 -11.04 12.21 13.09
CA ARG A 193 -10.45 10.96 13.60
C ARG A 193 -11.27 9.72 13.20
N ALA A 194 -12.60 9.85 13.12
CA ALA A 194 -13.47 8.75 12.71
C ALA A 194 -13.31 8.45 11.20
N GLU A 195 -13.27 9.46 10.35
CA GLU A 195 -13.01 9.30 8.91
C GLU A 195 -11.63 8.71 8.64
N THR A 196 -10.61 9.16 9.37
CA THR A 196 -9.25 8.61 9.27
C THR A 196 -9.22 7.11 9.56
N VAL A 197 -9.88 6.67 10.65
CA VAL A 197 -10.00 5.25 10.99
C VAL A 197 -10.75 4.47 9.91
N CYS A 198 -11.84 5.04 9.38
CA CYS A 198 -12.63 4.43 8.32
C CYS A 198 -11.78 4.16 7.08
N LEU A 199 -11.11 5.18 6.55
CA LEU A 199 -10.28 5.06 5.34
C LEU A 199 -9.11 4.09 5.52
N ILE A 200 -8.43 4.11 6.68
CA ILE A 200 -7.36 3.15 6.96
C ILE A 200 -7.90 1.71 6.98
N LEU A 201 -9.02 1.43 7.63
CA LEU A 201 -9.58 0.09 7.70
C LEU A 201 -10.19 -0.38 6.38
N ASP A 202 -10.79 0.52 5.60
CA ASP A 202 -11.27 0.21 4.25
C ASP A 202 -10.10 -0.15 3.32
N SER A 203 -8.97 0.56 3.40
CA SER A 203 -7.78 0.28 2.57
C SER A 203 -7.16 -1.10 2.79
N VAL A 204 -7.37 -1.70 3.96
CA VAL A 204 -6.90 -3.06 4.29
C VAL A 204 -8.03 -4.11 4.22
N GLY A 205 -9.21 -3.75 3.66
CA GLY A 205 -10.31 -4.67 3.41
C GLY A 205 -11.20 -5.00 4.61
N TYR A 206 -11.06 -4.28 5.73
CA TYR A 206 -11.89 -4.51 6.92
C TYR A 206 -13.27 -3.83 6.89
N GLY A 207 -13.56 -3.05 5.86
CA GLY A 207 -14.82 -2.31 5.75
C GLY A 207 -16.07 -3.18 5.80
N SER A 208 -16.06 -4.34 5.17
CA SER A 208 -17.20 -5.27 5.20
C SER A 208 -17.49 -5.77 6.62
N ILE A 209 -16.46 -5.99 7.42
CA ILE A 209 -16.59 -6.40 8.83
C ILE A 209 -17.05 -5.22 9.68
N ALA A 210 -16.44 -4.05 9.50
CA ALA A 210 -16.78 -2.85 10.26
C ALA A 210 -18.25 -2.39 10.10
N ARG A 211 -18.87 -2.68 8.94
CA ARG A 211 -20.28 -2.34 8.66
C ARG A 211 -21.28 -3.34 9.22
N LEU A 212 -20.86 -4.41 9.88
CA LEU A 212 -21.79 -5.34 10.54
C LEU A 212 -22.47 -4.67 11.74
N GLU A 213 -23.81 -4.71 11.76
CA GLU A 213 -24.58 -4.07 12.84
C GLU A 213 -24.73 -4.98 14.07
N GLY A 214 -24.76 -4.38 15.25
CA GLY A 214 -25.17 -5.03 16.49
C GLY A 214 -24.12 -5.93 17.15
N ILE A 215 -22.91 -6.05 16.59
CA ILE A 215 -21.84 -6.90 17.13
C ILE A 215 -20.73 -6.11 17.83
N PHE A 216 -20.64 -4.82 17.59
CA PHE A 216 -19.56 -3.97 18.10
C PHE A 216 -19.95 -3.25 19.39
N LYS A 217 -18.95 -3.06 20.25
CA LYS A 217 -19.00 -2.18 21.42
C LYS A 217 -17.66 -1.52 21.62
N THR A 218 -17.66 -0.22 21.93
CA THR A 218 -16.45 0.47 22.33
C THR A 218 -16.35 0.60 23.85
N LYS A 219 -15.16 0.97 24.33
CA LYS A 219 -14.90 1.29 25.75
C LYS A 219 -14.58 2.78 25.91
N PHE A 220 -14.84 3.58 24.88
CA PHE A 220 -14.56 5.00 24.93
C PHE A 220 -15.60 5.74 25.78
N ALA A 221 -15.14 6.76 26.51
CA ALA A 221 -16.00 7.56 27.39
C ALA A 221 -17.07 8.36 26.62
N ASP A 222 -16.78 8.65 25.35
CA ASP A 222 -17.65 9.34 24.38
C ASP A 222 -18.28 8.41 23.35
N ASP A 223 -18.52 7.16 23.72
CA ASP A 223 -19.12 6.13 22.84
C ASP A 223 -20.40 6.61 22.15
N ALA A 224 -21.23 7.38 22.85
CA ALA A 224 -22.48 7.91 22.33
C ALA A 224 -22.30 9.03 21.26
N ASP A 225 -21.13 9.64 21.19
CA ASP A 225 -20.81 10.71 20.24
C ASP A 225 -20.25 10.16 18.92
N ILE A 226 -19.97 8.85 18.85
CA ILE A 226 -19.46 8.23 17.63
C ILE A 226 -20.61 8.10 16.61
N PRO A 227 -20.48 8.73 15.41
CA PRO A 227 -21.49 8.61 14.37
C PRO A 227 -21.76 7.14 14.00
N LYS A 228 -23.03 6.81 13.74
CA LYS A 228 -23.45 5.42 13.51
C LYS A 228 -22.66 4.75 12.37
N GLU A 229 -22.41 5.48 11.31
CA GLU A 229 -21.66 5.03 10.13
C GLU A 229 -20.21 4.66 10.43
N TYR A 230 -19.57 5.26 11.43
CA TYR A 230 -18.20 4.99 11.85
C TYR A 230 -18.09 4.08 13.07
N TYR A 231 -19.23 3.75 13.71
CA TYR A 231 -19.21 3.06 15.01
C TYR A 231 -18.47 1.72 14.96
N GLY A 232 -18.78 0.89 13.98
CA GLY A 232 -18.12 -0.40 13.83
C GLY A 232 -16.63 -0.28 13.48
N TYR A 233 -16.25 0.72 12.69
CA TYR A 233 -14.87 1.02 12.37
C TYR A 233 -14.07 1.41 13.63
N VAL A 234 -14.60 2.31 14.45
CA VAL A 234 -13.95 2.77 15.69
C VAL A 234 -13.84 1.63 16.68
N ALA A 235 -14.88 0.80 16.82
CA ALA A 235 -14.85 -0.36 17.71
C ALA A 235 -13.85 -1.43 17.25
N LEU A 236 -13.77 -1.68 15.94
CA LEU A 236 -12.80 -2.59 15.35
C LEU A 236 -11.36 -2.05 15.53
N ALA A 237 -11.13 -0.78 15.27
CA ALA A 237 -9.84 -0.13 15.49
C ALA A 237 -9.39 -0.18 16.95
N GLN A 238 -10.33 -0.03 17.90
CA GLN A 238 -10.02 -0.22 19.33
C GLN A 238 -9.64 -1.68 19.63
N GLY A 239 -10.38 -2.63 19.07
CA GLY A 239 -10.14 -4.06 19.27
C GLY A 239 -8.80 -4.53 18.71
N LEU A 240 -8.38 -3.95 17.58
CA LEU A 240 -7.07 -4.18 16.96
C LEU A 240 -5.92 -3.40 17.64
N GLY A 241 -6.20 -2.57 18.64
CA GLY A 241 -5.16 -1.73 19.25
C GLY A 241 -4.65 -0.59 18.35
N MET A 242 -5.30 -0.37 17.20
CA MET A 242 -4.97 0.70 16.27
C MET A 242 -5.15 2.08 16.90
N VAL A 243 -6.21 2.24 17.68
CA VAL A 243 -6.53 3.48 18.39
C VAL A 243 -6.66 3.26 19.89
N SER A 244 -6.27 4.27 20.66
CA SER A 244 -6.49 4.36 22.11
C SER A 244 -7.20 5.67 22.42
N GLY A 245 -7.83 5.73 23.60
CA GLY A 245 -8.45 6.97 24.08
C GLY A 245 -7.42 8.06 24.37
N THR A 246 -7.87 9.29 24.27
CA THR A 246 -7.15 10.48 24.76
C THR A 246 -7.21 10.54 26.28
N ASN A 247 -6.64 11.59 26.90
CA ASN A 247 -6.76 11.85 28.32
C ASN A 247 -8.24 11.88 28.73
N GLY A 248 -8.64 10.95 29.63
CA GLY A 248 -10.05 10.76 30.00
C GLY A 248 -10.75 9.59 29.30
N GLY A 249 -10.07 8.87 28.38
CA GLY A 249 -10.60 7.67 27.72
C GLY A 249 -11.55 7.96 26.55
N ALA A 250 -11.65 9.18 26.07
CA ALA A 250 -12.47 9.55 24.92
C ALA A 250 -11.75 9.24 23.59
N PHE A 251 -12.49 8.88 22.56
CA PHE A 251 -11.99 8.72 21.18
C PHE A 251 -11.92 10.05 20.43
N ALA A 252 -12.85 10.95 20.69
CA ALA A 252 -13.06 12.22 20.02
C ALA A 252 -13.30 12.06 18.50
N PRO A 253 -14.42 11.42 18.08
CA PRO A 253 -14.67 11.03 16.69
C PRO A 253 -14.67 12.20 15.71
N ASN A 254 -15.21 13.34 16.13
CA ASN A 254 -15.41 14.52 15.29
C ASN A 254 -14.23 15.52 15.38
N ALA A 255 -13.20 15.23 16.15
CA ALA A 255 -12.01 16.08 16.20
C ALA A 255 -11.18 15.90 14.94
N ASP A 256 -10.62 16.99 14.42
CA ASP A 256 -9.67 16.92 13.31
C ASP A 256 -8.50 15.99 13.69
N ALA A 257 -8.15 15.06 12.79
CA ALA A 257 -6.95 14.26 12.94
C ALA A 257 -5.71 15.09 12.57
N THR A 258 -4.56 14.71 13.13
CA THR A 258 -3.27 15.26 12.70
C THR A 258 -2.49 14.20 11.90
N ARG A 259 -1.51 14.65 11.09
CA ARG A 259 -0.62 13.75 10.36
C ARG A 259 0.05 12.73 11.29
N ALA A 260 0.50 13.16 12.47
CA ALA A 260 1.07 12.26 13.48
C ALA A 260 0.07 11.20 13.97
N GLN A 261 -1.19 11.58 14.17
CA GLN A 261 -2.20 10.63 14.62
C GLN A 261 -2.48 9.56 13.55
N ALA A 262 -2.57 9.96 12.28
CA ALA A 262 -2.73 9.01 11.17
C ALA A 262 -1.54 8.03 11.08
N ALA A 263 -0.31 8.55 11.15
CA ALA A 263 0.88 7.70 11.15
C ALA A 263 0.89 6.71 12.32
N VAL A 264 0.53 7.16 13.52
CA VAL A 264 0.47 6.27 14.69
C VAL A 264 -0.63 5.23 14.58
N MET A 265 -1.80 5.58 14.03
CA MET A 265 -2.87 4.62 13.75
C MET A 265 -2.40 3.57 12.74
N LEU A 266 -1.76 3.99 11.67
CA LEU A 266 -1.23 3.10 10.64
C LEU A 266 -0.14 2.18 11.20
N TYR A 267 0.84 2.74 11.93
CA TYR A 267 1.87 1.97 12.61
C TYR A 267 1.28 0.89 13.53
N ASN A 268 0.33 1.26 14.38
CA ASN A 268 -0.28 0.34 15.32
C ASN A 268 -1.01 -0.80 14.59
N LEU A 269 -1.70 -0.48 13.47
CA LEU A 269 -2.37 -1.49 12.65
C LEU A 269 -1.37 -2.45 12.00
N MET A 270 -0.24 -1.94 11.50
CA MET A 270 0.81 -2.77 10.86
C MET A 270 1.60 -3.61 11.88
N ALA A 271 1.59 -3.24 13.15
CA ALA A 271 2.28 -3.94 14.24
C ALA A 271 1.41 -4.99 14.95
N CYS A 272 0.12 -5.13 14.55
CA CYS A 272 -0.80 -6.16 15.06
C CYS A 272 -0.55 -7.57 14.42
#